data_87b90f73d35cf8bc52c45e353f22fcdf
#
_entry.id   87b90f73d35cf8bc52c45e353f22fcdf
#
_cell.length_a   1.000
_cell.length_b   1.000
_cell.length_c   1.000
_cell.angle_alpha   90.00
_cell.angle_beta   90.00
_cell.angle_gamma   90.00
#
_symmetry.space_group_name_H-M   'P 1'
#
loop_
_entity.id
_entity.type
_entity.pdbx_description
1 polymer ?
#
loop_
_entity_poly.entity_id
_entity_poly.type
_entity_poly.pdbx_seq_one_letter_code
_entity_poly.pdbx_strand_id
1 'polypeptide(L)'
;MTGFKRYAPEDFFSGQQLTLAQAIHDGDLSRVQQLAPKTDLNAPGAKNTTLLSYAVQEIVPVKNDASNPRYQIISVLVKNGADPKAQVGASGGSVVDVALRADTPNLLRVLLNSGLDPNWQYNGDTPMIFAVAENRLLPQLKLLLEHKANVNARDSLGKTALFEATMIQQWDVVDYLLSHGADPKIASQLGVSYGWVLQNELKNHTTADSPARARIEEIRRKIVTAGAPWPPLDPKAQRAAMRARGEKVVTPAGQTD
;
A
#
# COMPACT_ATOMS: atom_id res chain seq x y z
N MET A 1 -18.74 14.47 23.30
CA MET A 1 -18.66 14.59 21.82
C MET A 1 -17.68 15.73 21.53
N THR A 2 -16.42 15.41 21.32
CA THR A 2 -15.42 16.40 20.87
C THR A 2 -15.67 16.57 19.36
N GLY A 3 -16.33 17.69 18.99
CA GLY A 3 -16.57 18.04 17.60
C GLY A 3 -15.25 18.14 16.86
N PHE A 4 -15.10 17.43 15.74
CA PHE A 4 -14.00 17.64 14.82
C PHE A 4 -13.97 19.10 14.39
N LYS A 5 -12.89 19.81 14.74
CA LYS A 5 -12.71 21.20 14.34
C LYS A 5 -12.43 21.21 12.84
N ARG A 6 -13.40 21.64 12.04
CA ARG A 6 -13.14 21.97 10.65
C ARG A 6 -12.28 23.22 10.61
N TYR A 7 -11.18 23.15 9.90
CA TYR A 7 -10.32 24.31 9.69
C TYR A 7 -10.87 25.15 8.55
N ALA A 8 -10.90 26.46 8.72
CA ALA A 8 -11.33 27.36 7.66
C ALA A 8 -10.28 27.41 6.54
N PRO A 9 -10.70 27.52 5.26
CA PRO A 9 -9.76 27.61 4.13
C PRO A 9 -8.71 28.71 4.28
N GLU A 10 -9.06 29.84 4.87
CA GLU A 10 -8.20 31.01 5.14
C GLU A 10 -7.11 30.75 6.16
N ASP A 11 -7.22 29.68 6.97
CA ASP A 11 -6.15 29.25 7.87
C ASP A 11 -4.93 28.69 7.11
N PHE A 12 -5.12 28.30 5.83
CA PHE A 12 -4.10 27.63 5.02
C PHE A 12 -3.77 28.34 3.73
N PHE A 13 -4.73 29.00 3.09
CA PHE A 13 -4.60 29.48 1.71
C PHE A 13 -4.88 30.96 1.57
N SER A 14 -4.35 31.55 0.48
CA SER A 14 -4.60 32.93 0.09
C SER A 14 -4.80 33.03 -1.44
N GLY A 15 -5.27 34.17 -1.92
CA GLY A 15 -5.39 34.44 -3.36
C GLY A 15 -6.25 33.40 -4.09
N GLN A 16 -5.77 32.94 -5.22
CA GLN A 16 -6.49 31.99 -6.08
C GLN A 16 -6.70 30.61 -5.42
N GLN A 17 -5.70 30.15 -4.65
CA GLN A 17 -5.85 28.91 -3.89
C GLN A 17 -6.95 29.00 -2.83
N LEU A 18 -7.11 30.13 -2.15
CA LEU A 18 -8.19 30.36 -1.20
C LEU A 18 -9.56 30.23 -1.87
N THR A 19 -9.72 30.81 -3.05
CA THR A 19 -11.00 30.70 -3.80
C THR A 19 -11.36 29.26 -4.14
N LEU A 20 -10.37 28.45 -4.54
CA LEU A 20 -10.57 27.01 -4.79
C LEU A 20 -10.80 26.24 -3.49
N ALA A 21 -10.07 26.55 -2.41
CA ALA A 21 -10.23 25.90 -1.11
C ALA A 21 -11.63 26.16 -0.51
N GLN A 22 -12.20 27.34 -0.70
CA GLN A 22 -13.58 27.65 -0.34
C GLN A 22 -14.58 26.77 -1.11
N ALA A 23 -14.41 26.63 -2.43
CA ALA A 23 -15.26 25.75 -3.23
C ALA A 23 -15.14 24.26 -2.78
N ILE A 24 -13.93 23.82 -2.41
CA ILE A 24 -13.70 22.49 -1.82
C ILE A 24 -14.43 22.36 -0.47
N HIS A 25 -14.31 23.35 0.40
CA HIS A 25 -14.97 23.39 1.71
C HIS A 25 -16.49 23.30 1.59
N ASP A 26 -17.07 24.06 0.67
CA ASP A 26 -18.52 24.09 0.40
C ASP A 26 -19.01 22.81 -0.27
N GLY A 27 -18.10 22.02 -0.87
CA GLY A 27 -18.46 20.83 -1.67
C GLY A 27 -19.01 21.18 -3.06
N ASP A 28 -18.73 22.40 -3.55
CA ASP A 28 -19.19 22.89 -4.86
C ASP A 28 -18.33 22.30 -5.99
N LEU A 29 -18.72 21.10 -6.45
CA LEU A 29 -18.02 20.39 -7.52
C LEU A 29 -17.91 21.21 -8.80
N SER A 30 -18.97 21.93 -9.18
CA SER A 30 -18.99 22.73 -10.41
C SER A 30 -17.95 23.85 -10.37
N ARG A 31 -17.87 24.53 -9.25
CA ARG A 31 -16.88 25.58 -9.03
C ARG A 31 -15.47 25.03 -8.95
N VAL A 32 -15.26 23.87 -8.31
CA VAL A 32 -13.97 23.17 -8.31
C VAL A 32 -13.53 22.83 -9.73
N GLN A 33 -14.41 22.30 -10.57
CA GLN A 33 -14.12 21.98 -11.98
C GLN A 33 -13.68 23.21 -12.79
N GLN A 34 -14.24 24.37 -12.50
CA GLN A 34 -13.89 25.61 -13.19
C GLN A 34 -12.55 26.20 -12.73
N LEU A 35 -12.23 26.06 -11.45
CA LEU A 35 -11.07 26.70 -10.81
C LEU A 35 -9.81 25.82 -10.85
N ALA A 36 -9.93 24.51 -10.71
CA ALA A 36 -8.80 23.59 -10.63
C ALA A 36 -7.81 23.73 -11.81
N PRO A 37 -8.25 23.81 -13.09
CA PRO A 37 -7.32 23.93 -14.23
C PRO A 37 -6.51 25.25 -14.24
N LYS A 38 -6.91 26.24 -13.45
CA LYS A 38 -6.34 27.59 -13.44
C LYS A 38 -5.54 27.89 -12.18
N THR A 39 -5.50 26.94 -11.22
CA THR A 39 -4.89 27.13 -9.90
C THR A 39 -3.65 26.25 -9.80
N ASP A 40 -2.59 26.77 -9.20
CA ASP A 40 -1.45 25.90 -8.78
C ASP A 40 -1.91 25.00 -7.63
N LEU A 41 -2.15 23.71 -7.98
CA LEU A 41 -2.70 22.72 -7.07
C LEU A 41 -1.64 22.16 -6.09
N ASN A 42 -0.36 22.33 -6.41
CA ASN A 42 0.75 21.71 -5.68
C ASN A 42 1.53 22.70 -4.81
N ALA A 43 1.34 24.01 -5.00
CA ALA A 43 1.94 25.00 -4.12
C ALA A 43 1.43 24.79 -2.67
N PRO A 44 2.33 24.66 -1.69
CA PRO A 44 1.93 24.44 -0.31
C PRO A 44 1.34 25.71 0.30
N GLY A 45 0.22 25.56 0.98
CA GLY A 45 -0.33 26.56 1.89
C GLY A 45 0.34 26.52 3.27
N ALA A 46 -0.24 27.24 4.22
CA ALA A 46 0.26 27.22 5.59
C ALA A 46 0.34 25.78 6.15
N LYS A 47 1.33 25.53 7.01
CA LYS A 47 1.62 24.20 7.62
C LYS A 47 1.88 23.10 6.58
N ASN A 48 2.38 23.47 5.42
CA ASN A 48 2.64 22.54 4.30
C ASN A 48 1.38 21.76 3.87
N THR A 49 0.22 22.43 3.81
CA THR A 49 -1.06 21.84 3.41
C THR A 49 -1.29 22.09 1.93
N THR A 50 -1.49 21.05 1.12
CA THR A 50 -1.90 21.18 -0.28
C THR A 50 -3.43 21.19 -0.40
N LEU A 51 -3.96 21.72 -1.51
CA LEU A 51 -5.40 21.70 -1.81
C LEU A 51 -5.97 20.28 -1.81
N LEU A 52 -5.19 19.30 -2.28
CA LEU A 52 -5.61 17.89 -2.26
C LEU A 52 -5.68 17.34 -0.83
N SER A 53 -4.67 17.61 0.01
CA SER A 53 -4.68 17.17 1.41
C SER A 53 -5.81 17.84 2.19
N TYR A 54 -6.11 19.10 1.91
CA TYR A 54 -7.25 19.80 2.48
C TYR A 54 -8.58 19.16 2.06
N ALA A 55 -8.75 18.81 0.78
CA ALA A 55 -9.94 18.13 0.29
C ALA A 55 -10.15 16.76 0.98
N VAL A 56 -9.08 16.03 1.29
CA VAL A 56 -9.14 14.76 2.02
C VAL A 56 -9.59 14.99 3.48
N GLN A 57 -9.12 16.05 4.14
CA GLN A 57 -9.56 16.39 5.51
C GLN A 57 -11.07 16.69 5.55
N GLU A 58 -11.64 17.23 4.49
CA GLU A 58 -13.08 17.52 4.40
C GLU A 58 -13.96 16.26 4.24
N ILE A 59 -13.38 15.08 3.96
CA ILE A 59 -14.13 13.81 3.91
C ILE A 59 -14.31 13.21 5.31
N VAL A 60 -13.34 13.37 6.21
CA VAL A 60 -13.25 12.66 7.50
C VAL A 60 -14.47 12.85 8.42
N PRO A 61 -15.17 14.00 8.45
CA PRO A 61 -16.36 14.16 9.31
C PRO A 61 -17.64 13.51 8.77
N VAL A 62 -17.64 13.10 7.50
CA VAL A 62 -18.82 12.51 6.85
C VAL A 62 -18.64 11.00 6.81
N LYS A 63 -19.74 10.23 6.98
CA LYS A 63 -19.70 8.77 6.84
C LYS A 63 -18.86 8.39 5.62
N ASN A 64 -17.91 7.50 5.82
CA ASN A 64 -16.96 7.05 4.79
C ASN A 64 -17.69 6.14 3.75
N ASP A 65 -18.71 6.71 3.12
CA ASP A 65 -19.55 6.08 2.11
C ASP A 65 -18.92 6.35 0.74
N ALA A 66 -18.84 5.32 -0.08
CA ALA A 66 -18.33 5.41 -1.46
C ALA A 66 -19.14 6.40 -2.32
N SER A 67 -20.39 6.70 -1.95
CA SER A 67 -21.27 7.67 -2.63
C SER A 67 -21.00 9.12 -2.24
N ASN A 68 -20.07 9.40 -1.30
CA ASN A 68 -19.77 10.76 -0.86
C ASN A 68 -19.30 11.63 -2.05
N PRO A 69 -20.03 12.70 -2.40
CA PRO A 69 -19.71 13.54 -3.56
C PRO A 69 -18.34 14.22 -3.46
N ARG A 70 -17.75 14.35 -2.27
CA ARG A 70 -16.40 14.89 -2.07
C ARG A 70 -15.31 14.05 -2.70
N TYR A 71 -15.53 12.75 -2.93
CA TYR A 71 -14.61 11.92 -3.72
C TYR A 71 -14.52 12.38 -5.18
N GLN A 72 -15.59 12.97 -5.73
CA GLN A 72 -15.53 13.56 -7.08
C GLN A 72 -14.62 14.79 -7.11
N ILE A 73 -14.63 15.61 -6.06
CA ILE A 73 -13.71 16.75 -5.91
C ILE A 73 -12.25 16.26 -5.91
N ILE A 74 -11.92 15.23 -5.14
CA ILE A 74 -10.57 14.63 -5.14
C ILE A 74 -10.20 14.15 -6.55
N SER A 75 -11.10 13.46 -7.24
CA SER A 75 -10.86 13.01 -8.61
C SER A 75 -10.57 14.18 -9.55
N VAL A 76 -11.33 15.28 -9.44
CA VAL A 76 -11.10 16.49 -10.26
C VAL A 76 -9.72 17.08 -9.96
N LEU A 77 -9.34 17.24 -8.71
CA LEU A 77 -8.03 17.77 -8.34
C LEU A 77 -6.88 16.91 -8.89
N VAL A 78 -6.93 15.59 -8.69
CA VAL A 78 -5.87 14.69 -9.19
C VAL A 78 -5.80 14.69 -10.71
N LYS A 79 -6.92 14.65 -11.41
CA LYS A 79 -6.97 14.71 -12.88
C LYS A 79 -6.47 16.05 -13.46
N ASN A 80 -6.48 17.11 -12.67
CA ASN A 80 -5.92 18.42 -13.04
C ASN A 80 -4.48 18.61 -12.54
N GLY A 81 -3.82 17.54 -12.05
CA GLY A 81 -2.39 17.54 -11.74
C GLY A 81 -2.05 17.75 -10.26
N ALA A 82 -3.02 17.71 -9.34
CA ALA A 82 -2.69 17.64 -7.92
C ALA A 82 -1.95 16.32 -7.61
N ASP A 83 -0.77 16.41 -7.01
CA ASP A 83 0.06 15.25 -6.72
C ASP A 83 -0.34 14.58 -5.39
N PRO A 84 -0.93 13.37 -5.42
CA PRO A 84 -1.30 12.66 -4.19
C PRO A 84 -0.10 12.12 -3.41
N LYS A 85 1.09 12.14 -4.00
CA LYS A 85 2.35 11.64 -3.42
C LYS A 85 3.12 12.75 -2.70
N ALA A 86 2.74 14.02 -2.92
CA ALA A 86 3.38 15.16 -2.26
C ALA A 86 3.32 15.00 -0.74
N GLN A 87 4.47 15.21 -0.09
CA GLN A 87 4.55 15.21 1.37
C GLN A 87 3.89 16.44 1.95
N VAL A 88 2.99 16.26 2.90
CA VAL A 88 2.18 17.32 3.51
C VAL A 88 2.25 17.27 5.04
N GLY A 89 1.96 18.41 5.66
CA GLY A 89 1.97 18.55 7.11
C GLY A 89 3.38 18.45 7.73
N ALA A 90 3.44 18.51 9.04
CA ALA A 90 4.69 18.45 9.80
C ALA A 90 5.29 17.02 9.85
N SER A 91 4.47 15.99 9.71
CA SER A 91 4.88 14.59 9.75
C SER A 91 5.39 14.06 8.41
N GLY A 92 5.26 14.83 7.32
CA GLY A 92 5.72 14.43 5.99
C GLY A 92 4.95 13.26 5.35
N GLY A 93 3.72 12.98 5.80
CA GLY A 93 2.86 11.98 5.14
C GLY A 93 2.26 12.51 3.83
N SER A 94 1.78 11.62 2.97
CA SER A 94 1.11 11.95 1.72
C SER A 94 -0.37 11.54 1.72
N VAL A 95 -1.13 12.00 0.74
CA VAL A 95 -2.52 11.54 0.55
C VAL A 95 -2.57 10.04 0.23
N VAL A 96 -1.54 9.52 -0.44
CA VAL A 96 -1.41 8.07 -0.67
C VAL A 96 -1.24 7.30 0.64
N ASP A 97 -0.42 7.81 1.59
CA ASP A 97 -0.26 7.19 2.92
C ASP A 97 -1.59 7.12 3.68
N VAL A 98 -2.39 8.18 3.60
CA VAL A 98 -3.75 8.19 4.19
C VAL A 98 -4.62 7.13 3.53
N ALA A 99 -4.59 7.02 2.21
CA ALA A 99 -5.40 6.06 1.45
C ALA A 99 -5.01 4.60 1.73
N LEU A 100 -3.70 4.34 1.92
CA LEU A 100 -3.17 3.00 2.21
C LEU A 100 -3.46 2.54 3.65
N ARG A 101 -3.80 3.45 4.56
CA ARG A 101 -4.07 3.14 5.98
C ARG A 101 -5.53 3.35 6.39
N ALA A 102 -6.36 3.81 5.45
CA ALA A 102 -7.77 4.08 5.72
C ALA A 102 -8.55 2.77 5.99
N ASP A 103 -9.55 2.84 6.86
CA ASP A 103 -10.43 1.70 7.16
C ASP A 103 -11.21 1.21 5.93
N THR A 104 -11.37 2.05 4.92
CA THR A 104 -12.08 1.71 3.68
C THR A 104 -11.22 1.99 2.45
N PRO A 105 -11.40 1.26 1.34
CA PRO A 105 -10.63 1.44 0.11
C PRO A 105 -11.06 2.65 -0.73
N ASN A 106 -12.03 3.46 -0.28
CA ASN A 106 -12.68 4.46 -1.12
C ASN A 106 -11.71 5.53 -1.63
N LEU A 107 -10.87 6.08 -0.76
CA LEU A 107 -9.87 7.07 -1.16
C LEU A 107 -8.86 6.47 -2.15
N LEU A 108 -8.33 5.28 -1.86
CA LEU A 108 -7.40 4.59 -2.75
C LEU A 108 -8.04 4.33 -4.13
N ARG A 109 -9.31 3.93 -4.17
CA ARG A 109 -10.08 3.73 -5.41
C ARG A 109 -10.14 4.99 -6.25
N VAL A 110 -10.42 6.13 -5.62
CA VAL A 110 -10.48 7.41 -6.32
C VAL A 110 -9.12 7.80 -6.87
N LEU A 111 -8.05 7.62 -6.10
CA LEU A 111 -6.69 7.95 -6.55
C LEU A 111 -6.28 7.07 -7.75
N LEU A 112 -6.50 5.76 -7.66
CA LEU A 112 -6.18 4.82 -8.75
C LEU A 112 -7.02 5.12 -10.02
N ASN A 113 -8.33 5.36 -9.88
CA ASN A 113 -9.20 5.76 -10.99
C ASN A 113 -8.83 7.13 -11.59
N SER A 114 -8.08 7.94 -10.85
CA SER A 114 -7.63 9.27 -11.30
C SER A 114 -6.20 9.28 -11.83
N GLY A 115 -5.53 8.10 -11.92
CA GLY A 115 -4.22 7.97 -12.55
C GLY A 115 -3.05 7.69 -11.60
N LEU A 116 -3.30 7.42 -10.31
CA LEU A 116 -2.23 6.94 -9.43
C LEU A 116 -1.73 5.59 -9.96
N ASP A 117 -0.41 5.48 -10.19
CA ASP A 117 0.23 4.22 -10.57
C ASP A 117 0.11 3.20 -9.41
N PRO A 118 -0.54 2.03 -9.61
CA PRO A 118 -0.65 1.01 -8.58
C PRO A 118 0.69 0.37 -8.19
N ASN A 119 1.75 0.59 -8.96
CA ASN A 119 3.10 0.11 -8.70
C ASN A 119 4.01 1.18 -8.09
N TRP A 120 3.47 2.35 -7.73
CA TRP A 120 4.24 3.37 -7.06
C TRP A 120 4.85 2.85 -5.76
N GLN A 121 6.11 3.25 -5.50
CA GLN A 121 6.85 2.90 -4.29
C GLN A 121 6.78 4.06 -3.30
N TYR A 122 6.26 3.81 -2.12
CA TYR A 122 6.23 4.79 -1.05
C TYR A 122 7.46 4.63 -0.15
N ASN A 123 7.83 5.67 0.58
CA ASN A 123 9.03 5.67 1.45
C ASN A 123 10.30 5.15 0.77
N GLY A 124 10.50 5.51 -0.50
CA GLY A 124 11.71 5.22 -1.27
C GLY A 124 11.63 3.94 -2.10
N ASP A 125 11.31 2.80 -1.54
CA ASP A 125 11.38 1.52 -2.24
C ASP A 125 10.35 0.46 -1.79
N THR A 126 9.37 0.86 -0.98
CA THR A 126 8.32 -0.08 -0.53
C THR A 126 7.13 -0.04 -1.48
N PRO A 127 6.81 -1.13 -2.18
CA PRO A 127 5.62 -1.18 -3.04
C PRO A 127 4.33 -1.00 -2.24
N MET A 128 3.33 -0.31 -2.81
CA MET A 128 2.02 -0.13 -2.14
C MET A 128 1.37 -1.45 -1.73
N ILE A 129 1.50 -2.50 -2.56
CA ILE A 129 0.96 -3.84 -2.26
C ILE A 129 1.57 -4.44 -0.98
N PHE A 130 2.82 -4.12 -0.68
CA PHE A 130 3.50 -4.55 0.54
C PHE A 130 2.89 -3.86 1.77
N ALA A 131 2.68 -2.54 1.69
CA ALA A 131 2.09 -1.77 2.78
C ALA A 131 0.68 -2.22 3.16
N VAL A 132 -0.16 -2.56 2.17
CA VAL A 132 -1.52 -3.03 2.46
C VAL A 132 -1.54 -4.46 3.01
N ALA A 133 -0.59 -5.32 2.61
CA ALA A 133 -0.42 -6.65 3.18
C ALA A 133 0.01 -6.58 4.65
N GLU A 134 1.00 -5.74 4.98
CA GLU A 134 1.48 -5.50 6.34
C GLU A 134 0.38 -4.98 7.28
N ASN A 135 -0.50 -4.11 6.78
CA ASN A 135 -1.56 -3.50 7.57
C ASN A 135 -2.89 -4.28 7.56
N ARG A 136 -2.91 -5.51 7.04
CA ARG A 136 -4.10 -6.40 6.98
C ARG A 136 -5.27 -5.83 6.17
N LEU A 137 -4.99 -5.03 5.17
CA LEU A 137 -5.99 -4.28 4.39
C LEU A 137 -6.38 -5.07 3.12
N LEU A 138 -7.05 -6.20 3.31
CA LEU A 138 -7.50 -7.05 2.20
C LEU A 138 -8.36 -6.30 1.14
N PRO A 139 -9.28 -5.39 1.49
CA PRO A 139 -10.01 -4.61 0.49
C PRO A 139 -9.12 -3.73 -0.40
N GLN A 140 -8.09 -3.08 0.19
CA GLN A 140 -7.12 -2.28 -0.56
C GLN A 140 -6.21 -3.17 -1.42
N LEU A 141 -5.79 -4.34 -0.91
CA LEU A 141 -5.03 -5.32 -1.68
C LEU A 141 -5.80 -5.76 -2.93
N LYS A 142 -7.07 -6.12 -2.78
CA LYS A 142 -7.96 -6.48 -3.90
C LYS A 142 -7.99 -5.38 -4.95
N LEU A 143 -8.19 -4.15 -4.50
CA LEU A 143 -8.26 -2.98 -5.36
C LEU A 143 -6.94 -2.73 -6.11
N LEU A 144 -5.78 -2.86 -5.46
CA LEU A 144 -4.49 -2.73 -6.12
C LEU A 144 -4.31 -3.77 -7.23
N LEU A 145 -4.67 -5.04 -6.98
CA LEU A 145 -4.56 -6.11 -7.97
C LEU A 145 -5.59 -5.94 -9.12
N GLU A 146 -6.80 -5.46 -8.85
CA GLU A 146 -7.78 -5.07 -9.87
C GLU A 146 -7.18 -4.00 -10.82
N HIS A 147 -6.40 -3.07 -10.28
CA HIS A 147 -5.69 -2.03 -11.02
C HIS A 147 -4.32 -2.47 -11.56
N LYS A 148 -4.02 -3.79 -11.58
CA LYS A 148 -2.80 -4.36 -12.17
C LYS A 148 -1.52 -4.04 -11.39
N ALA A 149 -1.59 -3.86 -10.08
CA ALA A 149 -0.41 -3.88 -9.25
C ALA A 149 0.37 -5.20 -9.46
N ASN A 150 1.69 -5.11 -9.52
CA ASN A 150 2.55 -6.29 -9.61
C ASN A 150 2.51 -7.06 -8.27
N VAL A 151 1.83 -8.22 -8.27
CA VAL A 151 1.70 -9.09 -7.09
C VAL A 151 3.05 -9.56 -6.56
N ASN A 152 4.08 -9.60 -7.43
CA ASN A 152 5.44 -10.02 -7.13
C ASN A 152 6.41 -8.85 -6.94
N ALA A 153 5.90 -7.63 -6.76
CA ALA A 153 6.74 -6.48 -6.44
C ALA A 153 7.57 -6.75 -5.17
N ARG A 154 8.82 -6.29 -5.19
CA ARG A 154 9.82 -6.60 -4.18
C ARG A 154 10.25 -5.33 -3.44
N ASP A 155 10.44 -5.43 -2.13
CA ASP A 155 11.07 -4.39 -1.33
C ASP A 155 12.60 -4.34 -1.56
N SER A 156 13.28 -3.43 -0.86
CA SER A 156 14.75 -3.27 -0.93
C SER A 156 15.55 -4.53 -0.57
N LEU A 157 14.96 -5.43 0.23
CA LEU A 157 15.56 -6.73 0.59
C LEU A 157 15.13 -7.87 -0.35
N GLY A 158 14.32 -7.57 -1.35
CA GLY A 158 13.79 -8.56 -2.30
C GLY A 158 12.66 -9.41 -1.76
N LYS A 159 12.03 -9.05 -0.63
CA LYS A 159 10.83 -9.71 -0.12
C LYS A 159 9.60 -9.28 -0.94
N THR A 160 8.56 -10.12 -0.98
CA THR A 160 7.27 -9.82 -1.60
C THR A 160 6.18 -9.67 -0.52
N ALA A 161 5.02 -9.12 -0.89
CA ALA A 161 3.85 -9.03 -0.02
C ALA A 161 3.44 -10.41 0.55
N LEU A 162 3.70 -11.50 -0.19
CA LEU A 162 3.44 -12.87 0.27
C LEU A 162 4.26 -13.24 1.51
N PHE A 163 5.54 -12.81 1.57
CA PHE A 163 6.39 -12.98 2.76
C PHE A 163 5.78 -12.28 3.97
N GLU A 164 5.44 -11.02 3.80
CA GLU A 164 4.97 -10.18 4.90
C GLU A 164 3.65 -10.69 5.46
N ALA A 165 2.69 -10.98 4.59
CA ALA A 165 1.41 -11.55 4.99
C ALA A 165 1.56 -12.87 5.78
N THR A 166 2.55 -13.71 5.44
CA THR A 166 2.84 -14.96 6.16
C THR A 166 3.45 -14.69 7.53
N MET A 167 4.43 -13.78 7.63
CA MET A 167 5.09 -13.46 8.90
C MET A 167 4.13 -12.90 9.95
N ILE A 168 3.10 -12.20 9.51
CA ILE A 168 2.04 -11.66 10.39
C ILE A 168 0.78 -12.56 10.42
N GLN A 169 0.88 -13.77 9.85
CA GLN A 169 -0.15 -14.81 9.86
C GLN A 169 -1.51 -14.38 9.26
N GLN A 170 -1.48 -13.58 8.22
CA GLN A 170 -2.67 -13.13 7.48
C GLN A 170 -3.04 -14.14 6.39
N TRP A 171 -3.56 -15.29 6.78
CA TRP A 171 -3.79 -16.41 5.88
C TRP A 171 -4.76 -16.12 4.75
N ASP A 172 -5.75 -15.25 4.96
CA ASP A 172 -6.68 -14.81 3.91
C ASP A 172 -5.97 -13.95 2.84
N VAL A 173 -5.03 -13.10 3.28
CA VAL A 173 -4.18 -12.31 2.38
C VAL A 173 -3.23 -13.24 1.62
N VAL A 174 -2.62 -14.21 2.29
CA VAL A 174 -1.75 -15.23 1.67
C VAL A 174 -2.48 -15.99 0.57
N ASP A 175 -3.67 -16.50 0.85
CA ASP A 175 -4.48 -17.20 -0.14
C ASP A 175 -4.86 -16.31 -1.32
N TYR A 176 -5.25 -15.08 -1.03
CA TYR A 176 -5.62 -14.14 -2.07
C TYR A 176 -4.43 -13.84 -2.97
N LEU A 177 -3.25 -13.58 -2.41
CA LEU A 177 -2.02 -13.36 -3.17
C LEU A 177 -1.66 -14.57 -4.05
N LEU A 178 -1.67 -15.80 -3.48
CA LEU A 178 -1.36 -17.03 -4.23
C LEU A 178 -2.37 -17.26 -5.36
N SER A 179 -3.66 -17.03 -5.13
CA SER A 179 -4.69 -17.19 -6.15
C SER A 179 -4.62 -16.14 -7.27
N HIS A 180 -3.88 -15.04 -7.05
CA HIS A 180 -3.68 -13.95 -8.01
C HIS A 180 -2.25 -13.92 -8.58
N GLY A 181 -1.52 -15.03 -8.52
CA GLY A 181 -0.24 -15.20 -9.21
C GLY A 181 0.99 -14.78 -8.40
N ALA A 182 0.89 -14.68 -7.07
CA ALA A 182 2.10 -14.55 -6.26
C ALA A 182 2.98 -15.77 -6.43
N ASP A 183 4.25 -15.56 -6.81
CA ASP A 183 5.22 -16.63 -7.05
C ASP A 183 5.91 -17.07 -5.76
N PRO A 184 5.61 -18.25 -5.22
CA PRO A 184 6.21 -18.75 -3.99
C PRO A 184 7.69 -19.19 -4.16
N LYS A 185 8.24 -19.15 -5.37
CA LYS A 185 9.64 -19.49 -5.66
C LYS A 185 10.58 -18.30 -5.45
N ILE A 186 10.04 -17.09 -5.34
CA ILE A 186 10.85 -15.90 -5.08
C ILE A 186 11.56 -16.05 -3.73
N ALA A 187 12.86 -15.76 -3.71
CA ALA A 187 13.64 -15.64 -2.50
C ALA A 187 14.11 -14.20 -2.31
N SER A 188 14.26 -13.79 -1.06
CA SER A 188 14.84 -12.50 -0.71
C SER A 188 16.34 -12.46 -1.04
N GLN A 189 16.95 -11.26 -1.06
CA GLN A 189 18.40 -11.13 -1.25
C GLN A 189 19.23 -11.76 -0.13
N LEU A 190 18.61 -12.02 1.04
CA LEU A 190 19.21 -12.74 2.16
C LEU A 190 19.15 -14.25 2.00
N GLY A 191 18.65 -14.78 0.87
CA GLY A 191 18.48 -16.20 0.62
C GLY A 191 17.29 -16.83 1.33
N VAL A 192 16.41 -16.03 1.92
CA VAL A 192 15.18 -16.54 2.55
C VAL A 192 14.13 -16.76 1.47
N SER A 193 13.79 -18.02 1.18
CA SER A 193 12.70 -18.38 0.29
C SER A 193 11.35 -18.35 1.02
N TYR A 194 10.25 -18.23 0.28
CA TYR A 194 8.91 -18.32 0.86
C TYR A 194 8.67 -19.67 1.57
N GLY A 195 9.15 -20.76 0.97
CA GLY A 195 9.09 -22.09 1.60
C GLY A 195 9.79 -22.14 2.96
N TRP A 196 10.92 -21.43 3.11
CA TRP A 196 11.65 -21.34 4.39
C TRP A 196 10.83 -20.59 5.45
N VAL A 197 10.20 -19.47 5.08
CA VAL A 197 9.30 -18.74 6.00
C VAL A 197 8.17 -19.66 6.48
N LEU A 198 7.50 -20.32 5.53
CA LEU A 198 6.39 -21.24 5.86
C LEU A 198 6.81 -22.43 6.72
N GLN A 199 8.01 -22.98 6.47
CA GLN A 199 8.57 -24.07 7.30
C GLN A 199 8.86 -23.60 8.73
N ASN A 200 9.31 -22.37 8.92
CA ASN A 200 9.53 -21.80 10.25
C ASN A 200 8.22 -21.58 10.99
N GLU A 201 7.17 -21.09 10.29
CA GLU A 201 5.83 -21.02 10.89
C GLU A 201 5.33 -22.40 11.35
N LEU A 202 5.53 -23.45 10.54
CA LEU A 202 5.17 -24.82 10.93
C LEU A 202 5.94 -25.31 12.16
N LYS A 203 7.21 -24.94 12.31
CA LYS A 203 8.06 -25.43 13.41
C LYS A 203 7.84 -24.67 14.72
N ASN A 204 7.65 -23.34 14.62
CA ASN A 204 7.83 -22.46 15.77
C ASN A 204 6.52 -21.96 16.39
N HIS A 205 5.41 -21.97 15.63
CA HIS A 205 4.19 -21.25 16.03
C HIS A 205 2.93 -22.10 16.11
N THR A 206 3.02 -23.44 15.90
CA THR A 206 1.82 -24.28 15.88
C THR A 206 2.01 -25.59 16.66
N THR A 207 1.05 -25.92 17.51
CA THR A 207 0.90 -27.28 18.05
C THR A 207 0.40 -28.24 16.97
N ALA A 208 0.64 -29.54 17.12
CA ALA A 208 0.36 -30.54 16.09
C ALA A 208 -1.10 -30.51 15.57
N ASP A 209 -2.06 -30.26 16.45
CA ASP A 209 -3.50 -30.32 16.14
C ASP A 209 -4.18 -28.93 16.04
N SER A 210 -3.39 -27.85 15.85
CA SER A 210 -3.97 -26.52 15.79
C SER A 210 -4.60 -26.23 14.42
N PRO A 211 -5.73 -25.44 14.36
CA PRO A 211 -6.29 -24.98 13.09
C PRO A 211 -5.29 -24.19 12.24
N ALA A 212 -4.40 -23.43 12.89
CA ALA A 212 -3.34 -22.69 12.22
C ALA A 212 -2.38 -23.64 11.48
N ARG A 213 -1.97 -24.75 12.11
CA ARG A 213 -1.14 -25.77 11.45
C ARG A 213 -1.82 -26.37 10.23
N ALA A 214 -3.08 -26.74 10.33
CA ALA A 214 -3.84 -27.29 9.20
C ALA A 214 -3.87 -26.31 8.03
N ARG A 215 -4.02 -25.01 8.33
CA ARG A 215 -4.00 -23.94 7.33
C ARG A 215 -2.64 -23.79 6.65
N ILE A 216 -1.56 -23.81 7.42
CA ILE A 216 -0.19 -23.74 6.88
C ILE A 216 0.11 -24.95 6.00
N GLU A 217 -0.32 -26.15 6.40
CA GLU A 217 -0.17 -27.37 5.60
C GLU A 217 -0.96 -27.31 4.27
N GLU A 218 -2.12 -26.69 4.27
CA GLU A 218 -2.87 -26.42 3.03
C GLU A 218 -2.07 -25.49 2.09
N ILE A 219 -1.52 -24.38 2.62
CA ILE A 219 -0.70 -23.45 1.87
C ILE A 219 0.57 -24.14 1.36
N ARG A 220 1.20 -24.99 2.20
CA ARG A 220 2.35 -25.80 1.78
C ARG A 220 2.02 -26.64 0.54
N ARG A 221 0.89 -27.33 0.53
CA ARG A 221 0.46 -28.12 -0.64
C ARG A 221 0.29 -27.25 -1.88
N LYS A 222 -0.32 -26.07 -1.73
CA LYS A 222 -0.51 -25.12 -2.84
C LYS A 222 0.84 -24.69 -3.44
N ILE A 223 1.81 -24.29 -2.62
CA ILE A 223 3.10 -23.82 -3.11
C ILE A 223 3.95 -24.94 -3.73
N VAL A 224 3.89 -26.14 -3.20
CA VAL A 224 4.56 -27.31 -3.79
C VAL A 224 3.96 -27.65 -5.16
N THR A 225 2.64 -27.61 -5.28
CA THR A 225 1.96 -27.78 -6.57
C THR A 225 2.35 -26.68 -7.58
N ALA A 226 2.60 -25.46 -7.11
CA ALA A 226 3.12 -24.35 -7.91
C ALA A 226 4.63 -24.48 -8.23
N GLY A 227 5.29 -25.55 -7.81
CA GLY A 227 6.69 -25.86 -8.11
C GLY A 227 7.71 -25.23 -7.14
N ALA A 228 7.28 -24.77 -5.97
CA ALA A 228 8.21 -24.37 -4.91
C ALA A 228 8.91 -25.60 -4.29
N PRO A 229 10.25 -25.56 -4.08
CA PRO A 229 10.97 -26.67 -3.47
C PRO A 229 10.49 -26.97 -2.06
N TRP A 230 10.33 -28.26 -1.73
CA TRP A 230 10.03 -28.71 -0.39
C TRP A 230 10.77 -30.02 -0.05
N PRO A 231 11.55 -30.11 1.04
CA PRO A 231 11.86 -29.02 1.97
C PRO A 231 12.62 -27.89 1.28
N PRO A 232 12.47 -26.64 1.77
CA PRO A 232 13.21 -25.52 1.21
C PRO A 232 14.69 -25.60 1.54
N LEU A 233 15.53 -25.02 0.70
CA LEU A 233 16.94 -24.83 1.03
C LEU A 233 17.08 -23.89 2.24
N ASP A 234 18.09 -24.14 3.07
CA ASP A 234 18.47 -23.15 4.07
C ASP A 234 18.97 -21.83 3.41
N PRO A 235 18.96 -20.72 4.12
CA PRO A 235 19.30 -19.44 3.51
C PRO A 235 20.71 -19.36 2.93
N LYS A 236 21.70 -20.08 3.49
CA LYS A 236 23.07 -20.10 2.96
C LYS A 236 23.12 -20.87 1.63
N ALA A 237 22.55 -22.06 1.58
CA ALA A 237 22.46 -22.85 0.35
C ALA A 237 21.64 -22.13 -0.73
N GLN A 238 20.55 -21.44 -0.33
CA GLN A 238 19.74 -20.65 -1.24
C GLN A 238 20.57 -19.46 -1.83
N ARG A 239 21.35 -18.73 -1.02
CA ARG A 239 22.25 -17.68 -1.50
C ARG A 239 23.26 -18.22 -2.50
N ALA A 240 23.87 -19.37 -2.21
CA ALA A 240 24.81 -20.01 -3.14
C ALA A 240 24.15 -20.33 -4.51
N ALA A 241 22.95 -20.90 -4.48
CA ALA A 241 22.18 -21.18 -5.69
C ALA A 241 21.79 -19.89 -6.46
N MET A 242 21.44 -18.82 -5.75
CA MET A 242 21.12 -17.52 -6.36
C MET A 242 22.36 -16.90 -7.03
N ARG A 243 23.53 -16.94 -6.37
CA ARG A 243 24.79 -16.46 -6.97
C ARG A 243 25.14 -17.24 -8.24
N ALA A 244 24.97 -18.55 -8.23
CA ALA A 244 25.23 -19.37 -9.41
C ALA A 244 24.36 -18.97 -10.61
N ARG A 245 23.20 -18.35 -10.37
CA ARG A 245 22.31 -17.79 -11.40
C ARG A 245 22.56 -16.31 -11.71
N GLY A 246 23.55 -15.68 -11.06
CA GLY A 246 23.85 -14.25 -11.24
C GLY A 246 22.88 -13.30 -10.53
N GLU A 247 22.09 -13.79 -9.55
CA GLU A 247 21.15 -12.97 -8.82
C GLU A 247 21.86 -12.15 -7.71
N LYS A 248 21.30 -10.97 -7.43
CA LYS A 248 21.80 -10.12 -6.35
C LYS A 248 21.54 -10.78 -4.99
N VAL A 249 22.61 -10.90 -4.20
CA VAL A 249 22.58 -11.54 -2.88
C VAL A 249 23.25 -10.63 -1.86
N VAL A 250 22.73 -10.61 -0.65
CA VAL A 250 23.31 -9.92 0.51
C VAL A 250 23.62 -10.97 1.57
N THR A 251 24.89 -11.00 2.02
CA THR A 251 25.30 -11.87 3.15
C THR A 251 25.02 -11.12 4.45
N PRO A 252 24.24 -11.71 5.40
CA PRO A 252 24.02 -11.09 6.70
C PRO A 252 25.31 -10.82 7.45
N ALA A 253 25.39 -9.72 8.20
CA ALA A 253 26.55 -9.38 9.00
C ALA A 253 26.90 -10.53 9.98
N GLY A 254 28.18 -10.89 10.06
CA GLY A 254 28.67 -11.99 10.91
C GLY A 254 28.47 -13.40 10.36
N GLN A 255 27.92 -13.56 9.15
CA GLN A 255 27.86 -14.85 8.46
C GLN A 255 28.94 -14.91 7.36
N THR A 256 29.53 -16.10 7.20
CA THR A 256 30.36 -16.44 6.03
C THR A 256 29.52 -17.20 5.04
N ASP A 257 29.69 -16.91 3.76
CA ASP A 257 29.05 -17.68 2.69
C ASP A 257 29.70 -19.04 2.45
#